data_ab737a2457aa5f650ede6985e1ad6c4c
#
_entry.id   ab737a2457aa5f650ede6985e1ad6c4c
#
_cell.length_a   1.000
_cell.length_b   1.000
_cell.length_c   1.000
_cell.angle_alpha   90.00
_cell.angle_beta   90.00
_cell.angle_gamma   90.00
#
_symmetry.space_group_name_H-M   'P 1'
#
loop_
_entity.id
_entity.type
_entity.pdbx_description
1 polymer ?
#
loop_
_entity_poly.entity_id
_entity_poly.type
_entity_poly.pdbx_seq_one_letter_code
_entity_poly.pdbx_strand_id
1 'polypeptide(L)'
;AQLEQGSYATSYIPTQGSVVTRVADVCNNGGNEQVINSTEGVLYAEINAFDNDSTAKAITISQSSTNILGFYYYQSRIDAYVKVGTNQFFKTHYLDTTINNKISLKYKTNDFALWVNGVEVGSLVGSGTTPSGLNQLSFTDTGGSDFYGNVKDVRVYNTALTDSELAALTKI
;
A
#
# COMPACT_ATOMS: atom_id res chain seq x y z
N ALA A 1 -15.16 30.90 2.75
CA ALA A 1 -15.17 29.89 3.84
C ALA A 1 -15.75 28.60 3.27
N GLN A 2 -15.30 27.45 3.73
CA GLN A 2 -15.80 26.13 3.37
C GLN A 2 -16.27 25.44 4.65
N LEU A 3 -17.48 24.91 4.62
CA LEU A 3 -18.04 24.11 5.70
C LEU A 3 -18.19 22.67 5.20
N GLU A 4 -17.61 21.73 5.91
CA GLU A 4 -17.62 20.30 5.58
C GLU A 4 -18.14 19.48 6.74
N GLN A 5 -18.89 18.44 6.44
CA GLN A 5 -19.28 17.44 7.43
C GLN A 5 -18.18 16.36 7.46
N GLY A 6 -17.29 16.42 8.46
CA GLY A 6 -16.20 15.47 8.60
C GLY A 6 -15.31 15.84 9.78
N SER A 7 -14.46 14.91 10.21
CA SER A 7 -13.51 15.11 11.31
C SER A 7 -12.21 15.81 10.89
N TYR A 8 -12.02 16.08 9.60
CA TYR A 8 -10.84 16.73 9.03
C TYR A 8 -11.21 17.60 7.84
N ALA A 9 -10.42 18.65 7.60
CA ALA A 9 -10.61 19.54 6.47
C ALA A 9 -10.04 18.92 5.19
N THR A 10 -10.81 19.01 4.10
CA THR A 10 -10.33 18.63 2.76
C THR A 10 -9.79 19.85 2.01
N SER A 11 -9.27 19.66 0.78
CA SER A 11 -8.83 20.78 -0.03
C SER A 11 -10.00 21.71 -0.43
N TYR A 12 -9.73 23.01 -0.49
CA TYR A 12 -10.74 24.01 -0.83
C TYR A 12 -11.36 23.76 -2.22
N ILE A 13 -12.71 23.79 -2.26
CA ILE A 13 -13.49 23.75 -3.50
C ILE A 13 -14.15 25.11 -3.70
N PRO A 14 -13.86 25.84 -4.78
CA PRO A 14 -14.53 27.11 -5.06
C PRO A 14 -16.00 26.85 -5.46
N THR A 15 -16.93 27.30 -4.62
CA THR A 15 -18.37 27.27 -4.92
C THR A 15 -18.79 28.65 -5.42
N GLN A 16 -19.11 28.77 -6.69
CA GLN A 16 -19.55 30.03 -7.31
C GLN A 16 -21.10 30.16 -7.25
N GLY A 17 -21.64 30.17 -6.02
CA GLY A 17 -23.09 30.38 -5.82
C GLY A 17 -23.95 29.12 -6.00
N SER A 18 -23.38 27.95 -6.21
CA SER A 18 -24.08 26.67 -6.27
C SER A 18 -23.47 25.64 -5.33
N VAL A 19 -24.24 24.65 -4.90
CA VAL A 19 -23.73 23.51 -4.14
C VAL A 19 -22.82 22.68 -5.05
N VAL A 20 -21.60 22.41 -4.59
CA VAL A 20 -20.63 21.53 -5.27
C VAL A 20 -20.39 20.33 -4.38
N THR A 21 -20.54 19.14 -4.93
CA THR A 21 -20.18 17.89 -4.25
C THR A 21 -18.74 17.52 -4.63
N ARG A 22 -17.88 17.33 -3.63
CA ARG A 22 -16.55 16.76 -3.83
C ARG A 22 -16.67 15.28 -4.18
N VAL A 23 -16.14 14.90 -5.31
CA VAL A 23 -15.94 13.48 -5.64
C VAL A 23 -14.74 12.96 -4.83
N ALA A 24 -14.82 11.74 -4.33
CA ALA A 24 -13.69 11.08 -3.66
C ALA A 24 -12.50 10.98 -4.63
N ASP A 25 -11.30 11.23 -4.12
CA ASP A 25 -10.08 11.01 -4.88
C ASP A 25 -9.91 9.51 -5.15
N VAL A 26 -9.69 9.13 -6.40
CA VAL A 26 -9.52 7.74 -6.81
C VAL A 26 -8.16 7.62 -7.51
N CYS A 27 -7.32 6.71 -7.02
CA CYS A 27 -6.09 6.31 -7.68
C CYS A 27 -6.15 4.81 -7.96
N ASN A 28 -6.57 4.45 -9.16
CA ASN A 28 -6.61 3.07 -9.64
C ASN A 28 -5.83 2.95 -10.94
N ASN A 29 -5.30 1.77 -11.23
CA ASN A 29 -4.58 1.45 -12.46
C ASN A 29 -3.35 2.36 -12.70
N GLY A 30 -2.68 2.81 -11.62
CA GLY A 30 -1.42 3.54 -11.73
C GLY A 30 -0.29 2.63 -12.21
N GLY A 31 0.48 3.07 -13.21
CA GLY A 31 1.58 2.30 -13.79
C GLY A 31 1.14 1.34 -14.90
N ASN A 32 2.07 0.49 -15.32
CA ASN A 32 1.89 -0.54 -16.33
C ASN A 32 3.04 -1.56 -16.24
N GLU A 33 3.04 -2.61 -17.08
CA GLU A 33 4.09 -3.64 -17.11
C GLU A 33 5.50 -3.13 -17.45
N GLN A 34 5.63 -1.92 -17.99
CA GLN A 34 6.94 -1.33 -18.31
C GLN A 34 7.61 -0.72 -17.07
N VAL A 35 6.84 -0.29 -16.08
CA VAL A 35 7.35 0.33 -14.84
C VAL A 35 7.20 -0.59 -13.64
N ILE A 36 6.33 -1.60 -13.70
CA ILE A 36 6.12 -2.60 -12.65
C ILE A 36 6.74 -3.91 -13.11
N ASN A 37 7.82 -4.33 -12.44
CA ASN A 37 8.45 -5.62 -12.71
C ASN A 37 7.74 -6.71 -11.90
N SER A 38 7.26 -7.75 -12.57
CA SER A 38 6.56 -8.87 -11.91
C SER A 38 7.49 -9.87 -11.22
N THR A 39 8.79 -9.89 -11.58
CA THR A 39 9.73 -10.88 -11.04
C THR A 39 10.40 -10.44 -9.76
N GLU A 40 10.55 -9.14 -9.57
CA GLU A 40 11.10 -8.54 -8.35
C GLU A 40 10.75 -7.06 -8.24
N GLY A 41 10.78 -6.52 -7.04
CA GLY A 41 10.58 -5.10 -6.81
C GLY A 41 10.32 -4.76 -5.35
N VAL A 42 9.95 -3.49 -5.14
CA VAL A 42 9.52 -3.00 -3.84
C VAL A 42 8.31 -2.09 -4.02
N LEU A 43 7.26 -2.34 -3.25
CA LEU A 43 6.18 -1.38 -3.02
C LEU A 43 6.48 -0.65 -1.71
N TYR A 44 6.69 0.66 -1.80
CA TYR A 44 6.91 1.54 -0.65
C TYR A 44 5.76 2.52 -0.51
N ALA A 45 5.35 2.80 0.73
CA ALA A 45 4.45 3.89 1.05
C ALA A 45 4.79 4.56 2.39
N GLU A 46 4.58 5.88 2.44
CA GLU A 46 4.56 6.67 3.67
C GLU A 46 3.12 7.15 3.88
N ILE A 47 2.42 6.54 4.84
CA ILE A 47 0.97 6.62 4.99
C ILE A 47 0.52 6.58 6.46
N ASN A 48 -0.68 7.13 6.71
CA ASN A 48 -1.45 6.86 7.93
C ASN A 48 -2.93 6.74 7.60
N ALA A 49 -3.66 5.94 8.37
CA ALA A 49 -5.12 5.88 8.31
C ALA A 49 -5.75 7.06 9.07
N PHE A 50 -6.96 7.48 8.72
CA PHE A 50 -7.70 8.48 9.50
C PHE A 50 -8.24 7.92 10.81
N ASP A 51 -8.46 6.63 10.85
CA ASP A 51 -8.94 5.89 12.02
C ASP A 51 -8.37 4.46 12.02
N ASN A 52 -8.55 3.75 13.13
CA ASN A 52 -8.17 2.35 13.30
C ASN A 52 -9.38 1.42 13.44
N ASP A 53 -10.44 1.72 12.71
CA ASP A 53 -11.67 0.90 12.67
C ASP A 53 -11.43 -0.51 12.08
N SER A 54 -12.48 -1.30 12.02
CA SER A 54 -12.45 -2.66 11.47
C SER A 54 -12.63 -2.69 9.95
N THR A 55 -12.32 -1.61 9.24
CA THR A 55 -12.34 -1.53 7.78
C THR A 55 -10.92 -1.68 7.25
N ALA A 56 -10.72 -2.60 6.32
CA ALA A 56 -9.42 -2.74 5.66
C ALA A 56 -9.15 -1.55 4.71
N LYS A 57 -7.92 -1.05 4.70
CA LYS A 57 -7.48 0.10 3.91
C LYS A 57 -6.23 -0.30 3.13
N ALA A 58 -6.39 -0.64 1.85
CA ALA A 58 -5.37 -1.35 1.07
C ALA A 58 -4.65 -0.48 0.04
N ILE A 59 -3.36 -0.79 -0.17
CA ILE A 59 -2.56 -0.35 -1.32
C ILE A 59 -1.98 -1.61 -1.95
N THR A 60 -2.21 -1.79 -3.25
CA THR A 60 -1.86 -3.03 -3.94
C THR A 60 -1.23 -2.79 -5.30
N ILE A 61 -0.44 -3.78 -5.74
CA ILE A 61 -0.03 -3.95 -7.14
C ILE A 61 -0.62 -5.26 -7.62
N SER A 62 -1.36 -5.23 -8.72
CA SER A 62 -2.10 -6.41 -9.18
C SER A 62 -2.16 -6.55 -10.69
N GLN A 63 -2.50 -7.74 -11.13
CA GLN A 63 -3.02 -8.10 -12.44
C GLN A 63 -4.44 -8.66 -12.31
N SER A 64 -4.71 -9.38 -11.22
CA SER A 64 -6.01 -9.97 -10.89
C SER A 64 -6.14 -10.22 -9.39
N SER A 65 -7.28 -10.73 -8.94
CA SER A 65 -7.50 -11.10 -7.53
C SER A 65 -6.61 -12.26 -7.04
N THR A 66 -6.00 -12.99 -7.95
CA THR A 66 -5.12 -14.13 -7.66
C THR A 66 -3.65 -13.87 -7.96
N ASN A 67 -3.33 -12.79 -8.70
CA ASN A 67 -1.98 -12.30 -8.96
C ASN A 67 -1.89 -10.87 -8.43
N ILE A 68 -1.56 -10.73 -7.15
CA ILE A 68 -1.61 -9.47 -6.41
C ILE A 68 -0.60 -9.48 -5.26
N LEU A 69 -0.04 -8.34 -4.98
CA LEU A 69 0.73 -8.08 -3.78
C LEU A 69 0.35 -6.73 -3.19
N GLY A 70 0.59 -6.55 -1.91
CA GLY A 70 0.33 -5.28 -1.26
C GLY A 70 0.26 -5.42 0.25
N PHE A 71 -0.25 -4.39 0.86
CA PHE A 71 -0.52 -4.35 2.29
C PHE A 71 -1.79 -3.57 2.56
N TYR A 72 -2.39 -3.84 3.71
CA TYR A 72 -3.53 -3.09 4.19
C TYR A 72 -3.43 -2.84 5.70
N TYR A 73 -3.94 -1.71 6.12
CA TYR A 73 -4.24 -1.44 7.52
C TYR A 73 -5.58 -2.06 7.90
N TYR A 74 -5.62 -2.65 9.07
CA TYR A 74 -6.84 -3.18 9.69
C TYR A 74 -6.72 -3.04 11.20
N GLN A 75 -7.56 -2.20 11.81
CA GLN A 75 -7.38 -1.83 13.21
C GLN A 75 -5.95 -1.33 13.47
N SER A 76 -5.32 -1.72 14.58
CA SER A 76 -3.96 -1.32 14.94
C SER A 76 -2.90 -2.30 14.40
N ARG A 77 -2.97 -2.66 13.10
CA ARG A 77 -1.99 -3.53 12.45
C ARG A 77 -1.88 -3.29 10.95
N ILE A 78 -0.78 -3.72 10.40
CA ILE A 78 -0.57 -3.90 8.97
C ILE A 78 -0.51 -5.39 8.65
N ASP A 79 -1.22 -5.81 7.61
CA ASP A 79 -1.11 -7.11 6.99
C ASP A 79 -0.53 -6.95 5.59
N ALA A 80 0.64 -7.54 5.31
CA ALA A 80 1.26 -7.55 4.00
C ALA A 80 1.19 -8.93 3.38
N TYR A 81 0.99 -8.98 2.06
CA TYR A 81 0.82 -10.25 1.36
C TYR A 81 1.35 -10.22 -0.08
N VAL A 82 1.77 -11.40 -0.54
CA VAL A 82 2.02 -11.71 -1.96
C VAL A 82 1.23 -12.96 -2.29
N LYS A 83 0.40 -12.91 -3.33
CA LYS A 83 -0.53 -13.97 -3.71
C LYS A 83 -0.36 -14.37 -5.17
N VAL A 84 -0.19 -15.69 -5.40
CA VAL A 84 -0.18 -16.34 -6.70
C VAL A 84 -1.14 -17.53 -6.59
N GLY A 85 -2.41 -17.31 -6.91
CA GLY A 85 -3.48 -18.25 -6.55
C GLY A 85 -3.69 -18.33 -5.04
N THR A 86 -2.68 -18.75 -4.30
CA THR A 86 -2.63 -18.81 -2.83
C THR A 86 -1.57 -17.85 -2.28
N ASN A 87 -1.57 -17.60 -0.97
CA ASN A 87 -0.55 -16.76 -0.35
C ASN A 87 0.84 -17.40 -0.50
N GLN A 88 1.76 -16.65 -1.10
CA GLN A 88 3.18 -16.97 -1.17
C GLN A 88 3.93 -16.38 0.02
N PHE A 89 3.51 -15.19 0.43
CA PHE A 89 3.98 -14.49 1.62
C PHE A 89 2.79 -13.85 2.32
N PHE A 90 2.75 -13.93 3.64
CA PHE A 90 1.78 -13.20 4.47
C PHE A 90 2.43 -12.86 5.81
N LYS A 91 2.33 -11.59 6.19
CA LYS A 91 2.86 -11.12 7.47
C LYS A 91 1.96 -10.08 8.10
N THR A 92 1.63 -10.30 9.37
CA THR A 92 0.98 -9.33 10.25
C THR A 92 2.00 -8.65 11.15
N HIS A 93 1.90 -7.34 11.30
CA HIS A 93 2.66 -6.56 12.26
C HIS A 93 1.74 -5.54 12.95
N TYR A 94 1.81 -5.43 14.28
CA TYR A 94 1.01 -4.52 15.08
C TYR A 94 1.72 -3.18 15.22
N LEU A 95 1.00 -2.08 14.95
CA LEU A 95 1.49 -0.71 15.02
C LEU A 95 0.30 0.26 15.16
N ASP A 96 0.57 1.51 15.53
CA ASP A 96 -0.44 2.57 15.43
C ASP A 96 -0.59 2.99 13.97
N THR A 97 -1.72 2.66 13.37
CA THR A 97 -2.02 2.99 11.96
C THR A 97 -2.42 4.44 11.75
N THR A 98 -2.75 5.18 12.82
CA THR A 98 -3.22 6.58 12.75
C THR A 98 -2.06 7.59 12.70
N ILE A 99 -0.85 7.17 13.00
CA ILE A 99 0.36 7.96 12.81
C ILE A 99 1.03 7.63 11.48
N ASN A 100 1.89 8.52 11.02
CA ASN A 100 2.62 8.33 9.78
C ASN A 100 3.63 7.18 9.90
N ASN A 101 3.48 6.16 9.05
CA ASN A 101 4.38 5.01 9.00
C ASN A 101 5.00 4.89 7.62
N LYS A 102 6.27 4.50 7.58
CA LYS A 102 7.00 4.15 6.36
C LYS A 102 7.07 2.65 6.22
N ILE A 103 6.54 2.14 5.13
CA ILE A 103 6.34 0.71 4.90
C ILE A 103 6.97 0.35 3.56
N SER A 104 7.67 -0.78 3.50
CA SER A 104 8.08 -1.37 2.23
C SER A 104 7.86 -2.87 2.21
N LEU A 105 7.27 -3.35 1.13
CA LEU A 105 7.11 -4.76 0.80
C LEU A 105 8.06 -5.10 -0.35
N LYS A 106 9.16 -5.80 -0.04
CA LYS A 106 10.05 -6.40 -1.03
C LYS A 106 9.42 -7.68 -1.54
N TYR A 107 9.42 -7.86 -2.85
CA TYR A 107 9.03 -9.10 -3.50
C TYR A 107 10.08 -9.51 -4.55
N LYS A 108 10.53 -10.73 -4.46
CA LYS A 108 11.40 -11.42 -5.41
C LYS A 108 11.17 -12.91 -5.22
N THR A 109 11.25 -13.69 -6.30
CA THR A 109 11.12 -15.16 -6.19
C THR A 109 12.08 -15.69 -5.14
N ASN A 110 11.54 -16.43 -4.17
CA ASN A 110 12.24 -16.98 -2.99
C ASN A 110 12.83 -15.95 -2.02
N ASP A 111 12.43 -14.66 -2.11
CA ASP A 111 12.95 -13.60 -1.22
C ASP A 111 11.90 -12.49 -1.05
N PHE A 112 11.17 -12.53 0.06
CA PHE A 112 10.14 -11.56 0.42
C PHE A 112 10.47 -10.95 1.78
N ALA A 113 10.21 -9.64 1.95
CA ALA A 113 10.40 -8.99 3.24
C ALA A 113 9.43 -7.81 3.42
N LEU A 114 8.93 -7.66 4.64
CA LEU A 114 8.19 -6.49 5.10
C LEU A 114 9.07 -5.68 6.05
N TRP A 115 9.27 -4.41 5.71
CA TRP A 115 9.97 -3.43 6.52
C TRP A 115 9.01 -2.34 6.96
N VAL A 116 9.08 -1.97 8.24
CA VAL A 116 8.25 -0.92 8.83
C VAL A 116 9.12 -0.05 9.71
N ASN A 117 9.13 1.26 9.45
CA ASN A 117 9.81 2.25 10.28
C ASN A 117 11.29 1.91 10.56
N GLY A 118 12.02 1.46 9.54
CA GLY A 118 13.45 1.12 9.60
C GLY A 118 13.75 -0.29 10.10
N VAL A 119 12.75 -1.11 10.40
CA VAL A 119 12.92 -2.46 10.96
C VAL A 119 12.31 -3.51 10.05
N GLU A 120 13.03 -4.61 9.79
CA GLU A 120 12.45 -5.79 9.18
C GLU A 120 11.51 -6.49 10.19
N VAL A 121 10.23 -6.55 9.84
CA VAL A 121 9.20 -7.15 10.72
C VAL A 121 8.76 -8.53 10.25
N GLY A 122 9.22 -8.97 9.10
CA GLY A 122 9.05 -10.33 8.61
C GLY A 122 9.63 -10.56 7.23
N SER A 123 10.16 -11.76 7.04
CA SER A 123 10.72 -12.21 5.76
C SER A 123 10.41 -13.66 5.47
N LEU A 124 10.55 -14.05 4.21
CA LEU A 124 10.52 -15.43 3.73
C LEU A 124 11.61 -15.58 2.65
N VAL A 125 12.59 -16.41 2.93
CA VAL A 125 13.73 -16.68 2.04
C VAL A 125 13.76 -18.17 1.68
N GLY A 126 14.11 -18.48 0.44
CA GLY A 126 14.27 -19.85 -0.06
C GLY A 126 13.01 -20.50 -0.60
N SER A 127 11.86 -19.82 -0.58
CA SER A 127 10.61 -20.33 -1.17
C SER A 127 9.67 -19.20 -1.58
N GLY A 128 8.67 -19.55 -2.39
CA GLY A 128 7.62 -18.65 -2.87
C GLY A 128 7.91 -18.07 -4.26
N THR A 129 6.84 -17.78 -4.97
CA THR A 129 6.87 -17.20 -6.32
C THR A 129 6.24 -15.82 -6.34
N THR A 130 6.65 -14.99 -7.29
CA THR A 130 6.07 -13.66 -7.52
C THR A 130 4.86 -13.74 -8.45
N PRO A 131 3.88 -12.84 -8.32
CA PRO A 131 2.79 -12.73 -9.29
C PRO A 131 3.31 -12.42 -10.69
N SER A 132 2.59 -12.88 -11.72
CA SER A 132 2.90 -12.56 -13.11
C SER A 132 1.99 -11.48 -13.67
N GLY A 133 2.49 -10.70 -14.64
CA GLY A 133 1.70 -9.70 -15.35
C GLY A 133 1.21 -8.52 -14.50
N LEU A 134 1.92 -8.20 -13.41
CA LEU A 134 1.62 -7.04 -12.57
C LEU A 134 1.66 -5.76 -13.42
N ASN A 135 0.56 -5.02 -13.48
CA ASN A 135 0.41 -3.89 -14.39
C ASN A 135 -0.31 -2.67 -13.82
N GLN A 136 -0.77 -2.75 -12.56
CA GLN A 136 -1.50 -1.64 -11.95
C GLN A 136 -1.22 -1.50 -10.46
N LEU A 137 -0.99 -0.26 -10.03
CA LEU A 137 -1.01 0.18 -8.63
C LEU A 137 -2.40 0.73 -8.33
N SER A 138 -2.99 0.31 -7.23
CA SER A 138 -4.31 0.76 -6.80
C SER A 138 -4.34 1.04 -5.29
N PHE A 139 -5.14 2.04 -4.89
CA PHE A 139 -5.44 2.35 -3.50
C PHE A 139 -6.69 1.61 -3.04
N THR A 140 -6.78 0.37 -3.42
CA THR A 140 -7.82 -0.59 -3.05
C THR A 140 -7.28 -2.01 -3.24
N ASP A 141 -7.96 -2.99 -2.72
CA ASP A 141 -7.78 -4.39 -3.11
C ASP A 141 -8.91 -4.84 -4.06
N THR A 142 -8.83 -6.09 -4.50
CA THR A 142 -9.87 -6.68 -5.36
C THR A 142 -11.16 -7.01 -4.61
N GLY A 143 -11.20 -6.82 -3.29
CA GLY A 143 -12.38 -6.96 -2.42
C GLY A 143 -13.08 -5.63 -2.12
N GLY A 144 -12.56 -4.49 -2.62
CA GLY A 144 -13.13 -3.16 -2.39
C GLY A 144 -12.70 -2.54 -1.05
N SER A 145 -11.52 -2.90 -0.56
CA SER A 145 -10.92 -2.30 0.65
C SER A 145 -10.19 -1.01 0.28
N ASP A 146 -10.93 0.05 0.02
CA ASP A 146 -10.35 1.34 -0.40
C ASP A 146 -9.47 1.94 0.69
N PHE A 147 -8.32 2.52 0.29
CA PHE A 147 -7.44 3.20 1.22
C PHE A 147 -8.07 4.52 1.69
N TYR A 148 -8.28 4.63 2.98
CA TYR A 148 -8.86 5.80 3.63
C TYR A 148 -7.87 6.37 4.65
N GLY A 149 -7.13 7.40 4.23
CA GLY A 149 -6.04 7.97 5.04
C GLY A 149 -5.26 9.04 4.29
N ASN A 150 -4.15 9.48 4.87
CA ASN A 150 -3.20 10.36 4.20
C ASN A 150 -2.12 9.53 3.52
N VAL A 151 -1.78 9.93 2.32
CA VAL A 151 -0.65 9.40 1.55
C VAL A 151 0.36 10.52 1.36
N LYS A 152 1.54 10.37 1.94
CA LYS A 152 2.62 11.35 1.81
C LYS A 152 3.57 10.99 0.67
N ASP A 153 3.83 9.69 0.49
CA ASP A 153 4.70 9.19 -0.57
C ASP A 153 4.32 7.74 -0.95
N VAL A 154 4.35 7.42 -2.23
CA VAL A 154 4.23 6.05 -2.74
C VAL A 154 5.22 5.86 -3.88
N ARG A 155 5.97 4.77 -3.82
CA ARG A 155 6.97 4.42 -4.83
C ARG A 155 6.90 2.95 -5.18
N VAL A 156 7.11 2.66 -6.45
CA VAL A 156 7.31 1.30 -6.94
C VAL A 156 8.72 1.22 -7.53
N TYR A 157 9.54 0.34 -6.97
CA TYR A 157 10.85 0.04 -7.50
C TYR A 157 10.77 -1.23 -8.34
N ASN A 158 11.35 -1.22 -9.51
CA ASN A 158 11.35 -2.36 -10.45
C ASN A 158 12.46 -3.39 -10.16
N THR A 159 13.22 -3.19 -9.10
CA THR A 159 14.25 -4.10 -8.60
C THR A 159 14.09 -4.29 -7.10
N ALA A 160 14.43 -5.47 -6.59
CA ALA A 160 14.49 -5.71 -5.16
C ALA A 160 15.65 -4.91 -4.56
N LEU A 161 15.36 -4.13 -3.52
CA LEU A 161 16.37 -3.40 -2.76
C LEU A 161 17.03 -4.31 -1.73
N THR A 162 18.26 -3.98 -1.35
CA THR A 162 18.99 -4.63 -0.25
C THR A 162 18.37 -4.27 1.10
N ASP A 163 18.63 -5.06 2.12
CA ASP A 163 18.11 -4.82 3.48
C ASP A 163 18.58 -3.47 4.04
N SER A 164 19.82 -3.06 3.74
CA SER A 164 20.32 -1.74 4.14
C SER A 164 19.61 -0.58 3.45
N GLU A 165 19.24 -0.74 2.18
CA GLU A 165 18.45 0.26 1.44
C GLU A 165 17.00 0.30 1.95
N LEU A 166 16.41 -0.84 2.26
CA LEU A 166 15.06 -0.94 2.83
C LEU A 166 14.99 -0.32 4.23
N ALA A 167 16.00 -0.58 5.08
CA ALA A 167 16.12 0.06 6.37
C ALA A 167 16.24 1.59 6.26
N ALA A 168 17.07 2.07 5.33
CA ALA A 168 17.24 3.50 5.08
C ALA A 168 15.97 4.15 4.49
N LEU A 169 15.32 3.49 3.53
CA LEU A 169 14.10 3.96 2.88
C LEU A 169 12.94 4.12 3.87
N THR A 170 12.82 3.19 4.82
CA THR A 170 11.72 3.17 5.80
C THR A 170 12.07 3.84 7.12
N LYS A 171 13.28 4.39 7.29
CA LYS A 171 13.68 5.09 8.53
C LYS A 171 12.82 6.34 8.77
N ILE A 172 12.25 6.45 9.97
CA ILE A 172 11.49 7.64 10.46
C ILE A 172 12.48 8.74 10.86
#